data_088cb22e08161ee7a1e1a5dcf8d88c6f
#
_entry.id   088cb22e08161ee7a1e1a5dcf8d88c6f
#
_cell.length_a   1.000
_cell.length_b   1.000
_cell.length_c   1.000
_cell.angle_alpha   90.00
_cell.angle_beta   90.00
_cell.angle_gamma   90.00
#
_symmetry.space_group_name_H-M   'P 1'
#
loop_
_entity.id
_entity.type
_entity.pdbx_description
1 polymer ?
#
loop_
_entity_poly.entity_id
_entity_poly.type
_entity_poly.pdbx_seq_one_letter_code
_entity_poly.pdbx_strand_id
1 'polypeptide(L)'
;MRKNFSTILIVGAALLLASCVQQKESFSPVDYVNPLMGTESTYAFSHGNTYPAVAVPWGMNFWSPQTGENGSGWMYTYTDSLIRGFRQTHQPSPWINDYGTFSIMPLSGVLKMDHKERGVPFSHTQEEAAPYSYSVTFADGLRTELSATSRGAVFEVTFPQDSAQYI
;
A
#
# COMPACT_ATOMS: atom_id res chain seq x y z
N MET A 1 -19.22 -3.68 61.67
CA MET A 1 -18.64 -4.72 60.77
C MET A 1 -19.50 -5.12 59.57
N ARG A 2 -20.78 -4.68 59.40
CA ARG A 2 -21.62 -5.07 58.25
C ARG A 2 -21.44 -4.24 56.96
N LYS A 3 -20.88 -3.03 57.02
CA LYS A 3 -20.77 -2.12 55.85
C LYS A 3 -19.63 -2.51 54.89
N ASN A 4 -18.57 -3.19 55.35
CA ASN A 4 -17.42 -3.54 54.51
C ASN A 4 -17.65 -4.79 53.64
N PHE A 5 -18.57 -5.66 54.03
CA PHE A 5 -18.87 -6.89 53.29
C PHE A 5 -19.63 -6.60 52.00
N SER A 6 -20.55 -5.64 52.02
CA SER A 6 -21.35 -5.23 50.86
C SER A 6 -20.45 -4.55 49.79
N THR A 7 -19.48 -3.76 50.18
CA THR A 7 -18.56 -3.06 49.28
C THR A 7 -17.63 -4.01 48.59
N ILE A 8 -17.12 -5.04 49.28
CA ILE A 8 -16.24 -6.08 48.71
C ILE A 8 -17.01 -6.93 47.69
N LEU A 9 -18.28 -7.23 47.97
CA LEU A 9 -19.11 -8.02 47.04
C LEU A 9 -19.41 -7.26 45.76
N ILE A 10 -19.63 -5.96 45.79
CA ILE A 10 -19.88 -5.10 44.62
C ILE A 10 -18.63 -4.95 43.76
N VAL A 11 -17.45 -4.77 44.38
CA VAL A 11 -16.17 -4.68 43.66
C VAL A 11 -15.80 -6.01 43.01
N GLY A 12 -16.05 -7.13 43.68
CA GLY A 12 -15.86 -8.48 43.12
C GLY A 12 -16.76 -8.78 41.92
N ALA A 13 -18.01 -8.37 41.96
CA ALA A 13 -18.96 -8.53 40.85
C ALA A 13 -18.61 -7.63 39.67
N ALA A 14 -18.10 -6.41 39.90
CA ALA A 14 -17.65 -5.50 38.82
C ALA A 14 -16.40 -6.03 38.10
N LEU A 15 -15.49 -6.66 38.83
CA LEU A 15 -14.30 -7.30 38.24
C LEU A 15 -14.61 -8.53 37.39
N LEU A 16 -15.65 -9.29 37.76
CA LEU A 16 -16.10 -10.43 36.97
C LEU A 16 -16.83 -10.05 35.67
N LEU A 17 -17.47 -8.89 35.62
CA LEU A 17 -18.11 -8.39 34.41
C LEU A 17 -17.12 -7.77 33.41
N ALA A 18 -15.94 -7.35 33.84
CA ALA A 18 -14.92 -6.79 32.97
C ALA A 18 -14.14 -7.85 32.16
N SER A 19 -14.25 -9.15 32.53
CA SER A 19 -13.43 -10.21 31.90
C SER A 19 -14.08 -10.90 30.69
N CYS A 20 -15.26 -10.47 30.24
CA CYS A 20 -16.00 -11.13 29.14
C CYS A 20 -16.15 -10.33 27.86
N VAL A 21 -15.35 -9.28 27.64
CA VAL A 21 -15.25 -8.70 26.29
C VAL A 21 -14.14 -9.42 25.55
N GLN A 22 -14.37 -10.68 25.18
CA GLN A 22 -13.60 -11.31 24.13
C GLN A 22 -13.98 -10.59 22.84
N GLN A 23 -13.11 -9.71 22.38
CA GLN A 23 -13.20 -9.13 21.06
C GLN A 23 -13.03 -10.30 20.07
N LYS A 24 -14.14 -10.77 19.52
CA LYS A 24 -14.13 -11.77 18.47
C LYS A 24 -13.42 -11.12 17.29
N GLU A 25 -12.19 -11.53 17.00
CA GLU A 25 -11.52 -11.11 15.78
C GLU A 25 -12.47 -11.43 14.63
N SER A 26 -12.93 -10.39 13.95
CA SER A 26 -13.81 -10.57 12.80
C SER A 26 -12.94 -11.11 11.66
N PHE A 27 -13.16 -12.34 11.28
CA PHE A 27 -12.55 -12.92 10.09
C PHE A 27 -12.92 -12.07 8.87
N SER A 28 -11.90 -11.51 8.22
CA SER A 28 -12.05 -10.76 6.98
C SER A 28 -11.30 -11.52 5.87
N PRO A 29 -12.00 -12.08 4.87
CA PRO A 29 -11.34 -12.80 3.77
C PRO A 29 -10.31 -11.96 3.00
N VAL A 30 -10.49 -10.64 2.98
CA VAL A 30 -9.57 -9.72 2.28
C VAL A 30 -8.16 -9.70 2.90
N ASP A 31 -8.04 -10.02 4.18
CA ASP A 31 -6.75 -10.06 4.88
C ASP A 31 -5.85 -11.22 4.42
N TYR A 32 -6.43 -12.18 3.69
CA TYR A 32 -5.70 -13.32 3.11
C TYR A 32 -5.32 -13.10 1.64
N VAL A 33 -5.68 -11.97 1.06
CA VAL A 33 -5.29 -11.65 -0.31
C VAL A 33 -3.89 -11.04 -0.31
N ASN A 34 -2.97 -11.67 -1.05
CA ASN A 34 -1.64 -11.13 -1.29
C ASN A 34 -1.55 -10.54 -2.69
N PRO A 35 -1.65 -9.21 -2.87
CA PRO A 35 -1.56 -8.57 -4.18
C PRO A 35 -0.17 -8.69 -4.84
N LEU A 36 0.87 -9.02 -4.08
CA LEU A 36 2.23 -9.21 -4.60
C LEU A 36 2.42 -10.60 -5.22
N MET A 37 1.45 -11.51 -5.06
CA MET A 37 1.55 -12.86 -5.62
C MET A 37 1.68 -12.83 -7.14
N GLY A 38 2.69 -13.53 -7.67
CA GLY A 38 2.96 -13.63 -9.10
C GLY A 38 3.85 -12.50 -9.65
N THR A 39 4.21 -11.49 -8.86
CA THR A 39 5.05 -10.36 -9.30
C THR A 39 6.55 -10.69 -9.28
N GLU A 40 6.97 -11.74 -8.61
CA GLU A 40 8.34 -12.28 -8.68
C GLU A 40 8.45 -13.21 -9.89
N SER A 41 8.81 -12.67 -11.04
CA SER A 41 8.84 -13.42 -12.28
C SER A 41 9.90 -12.85 -13.25
N THR A 42 10.02 -13.45 -14.42
CA THR A 42 10.97 -13.06 -15.45
C THR A 42 10.25 -12.72 -16.76
N TYR A 43 10.97 -12.08 -17.67
CA TYR A 43 10.46 -11.78 -19.01
C TYR A 43 9.95 -13.03 -19.75
N ALA A 44 10.61 -14.18 -19.58
CA ALA A 44 10.20 -15.45 -20.21
C ALA A 44 8.79 -15.91 -19.79
N PHE A 45 8.33 -15.49 -18.62
CA PHE A 45 7.00 -15.76 -18.06
C PHE A 45 6.12 -14.52 -18.02
N SER A 46 6.37 -13.55 -18.89
CA SER A 46 5.62 -12.29 -18.97
C SER A 46 5.55 -11.55 -17.63
N HIS A 47 6.62 -11.62 -16.83
CA HIS A 47 6.68 -11.08 -15.47
C HIS A 47 5.46 -11.47 -14.61
N GLY A 48 4.93 -12.71 -14.79
CA GLY A 48 3.71 -13.19 -14.13
C GLY A 48 2.42 -12.54 -14.61
N ASN A 49 2.52 -11.51 -15.46
CA ASN A 49 1.39 -10.71 -15.94
C ASN A 49 0.50 -10.17 -14.81
N THR A 50 1.11 -9.81 -13.68
CA THR A 50 0.45 -9.33 -12.47
C THR A 50 1.17 -8.09 -11.93
N TYR A 51 0.47 -7.33 -11.11
CA TYR A 51 1.00 -6.21 -10.35
C TYR A 51 0.14 -5.99 -9.10
N PRO A 52 0.65 -5.33 -8.04
CA PRO A 52 -0.11 -5.08 -6.83
C PRO A 52 -1.14 -3.96 -7.08
N ALA A 53 -2.24 -4.33 -7.73
CA ALA A 53 -3.29 -3.42 -8.08
C ALA A 53 -4.05 -2.91 -6.84
N VAL A 54 -4.16 -1.60 -6.71
CA VAL A 54 -5.03 -0.93 -5.76
C VAL A 54 -6.27 -0.48 -6.50
N ALA A 55 -7.41 -1.05 -6.17
CA ALA A 55 -8.68 -0.78 -6.83
C ALA A 55 -9.86 -1.02 -5.87
N VAL A 56 -11.01 -0.46 -6.20
CA VAL A 56 -12.27 -0.84 -5.58
C VAL A 56 -13.04 -1.79 -6.50
N PRO A 57 -13.93 -2.65 -5.98
CA PRO A 57 -14.77 -3.51 -6.82
C PRO A 57 -15.52 -2.67 -7.86
N TRP A 58 -15.42 -3.08 -9.13
CA TRP A 58 -16.03 -2.38 -10.27
C TRP A 58 -15.53 -0.95 -10.49
N GLY A 59 -14.38 -0.60 -9.95
CA GLY A 59 -13.73 0.67 -10.21
C GLY A 59 -13.30 0.82 -11.68
N MET A 60 -13.22 2.06 -12.14
CA MET A 60 -12.84 2.40 -13.51
C MET A 60 -11.34 2.66 -13.66
N ASN A 61 -10.58 2.54 -12.60
CA ASN A 61 -9.13 2.72 -12.60
C ASN A 61 -8.48 1.82 -11.57
N PHE A 62 -7.23 1.47 -11.85
CA PHE A 62 -6.34 0.72 -10.99
C PHE A 62 -5.09 1.55 -10.77
N TRP A 63 -4.49 1.40 -9.61
CA TRP A 63 -3.25 2.06 -9.27
C TRP A 63 -2.21 1.03 -8.84
N SER A 64 -0.96 1.30 -9.16
CA SER A 64 0.14 0.41 -8.80
C SER A 64 1.41 1.20 -8.55
N PRO A 65 2.27 0.78 -7.60
CA PRO A 65 3.65 1.22 -7.62
C PRO A 65 4.29 0.81 -8.96
N GLN A 66 5.22 1.63 -9.42
CA GLN A 66 5.96 1.41 -10.66
C GLN A 66 7.43 1.23 -10.34
N THR A 67 7.96 0.03 -10.57
CA THR A 67 9.39 -0.27 -10.45
C THR A 67 10.09 -0.20 -11.80
N GLY A 68 9.37 -0.51 -12.88
CA GLY A 68 9.86 -0.44 -14.25
C GLY A 68 10.01 0.99 -14.79
N GLU A 69 10.71 1.13 -15.93
CA GLU A 69 10.84 2.39 -16.65
C GLU A 69 9.56 2.75 -17.42
N ASN A 70 9.39 4.03 -17.78
CA ASN A 70 8.31 4.45 -18.65
C ASN A 70 8.40 3.74 -20.01
N GLY A 71 7.25 3.32 -20.54
CA GLY A 71 7.18 2.52 -21.76
C GLY A 71 7.28 1.01 -21.53
N SER A 72 7.65 0.56 -20.33
CA SER A 72 7.49 -0.83 -19.95
C SER A 72 6.02 -1.17 -19.75
N GLY A 73 5.56 -2.28 -20.32
CA GLY A 73 4.23 -2.83 -20.02
C GLY A 73 4.12 -3.38 -18.61
N TRP A 74 5.25 -3.73 -18.00
CA TRP A 74 5.33 -4.30 -16.67
C TRP A 74 5.52 -3.19 -15.64
N MET A 75 4.49 -2.92 -14.86
CA MET A 75 4.52 -1.82 -13.91
C MET A 75 5.35 -2.14 -12.68
N TYR A 76 5.28 -3.37 -12.20
CA TYR A 76 5.91 -3.78 -10.95
C TYR A 76 6.57 -5.15 -11.10
N THR A 77 7.80 -5.26 -10.64
CA THR A 77 8.53 -6.53 -10.50
C THR A 77 9.06 -6.63 -9.07
N TYR A 78 8.74 -7.72 -8.39
CA TYR A 78 9.08 -7.91 -6.97
C TYR A 78 10.58 -7.87 -6.68
N THR A 79 11.41 -8.34 -7.61
CA THR A 79 12.88 -8.33 -7.46
C THR A 79 13.53 -6.97 -7.64
N ASP A 80 12.78 -5.95 -8.09
CA ASP A 80 13.29 -4.60 -8.22
C ASP A 80 13.45 -3.94 -6.83
N SER A 81 14.43 -3.05 -6.72
CA SER A 81 14.77 -2.33 -5.49
C SER A 81 14.45 -0.84 -5.51
N LEU A 82 13.88 -0.34 -6.61
CA LEU A 82 13.56 1.06 -6.83
C LEU A 82 12.10 1.22 -7.24
N ILE A 83 11.38 2.11 -6.56
CA ILE A 83 10.09 2.60 -7.06
C ILE A 83 10.34 3.93 -7.80
N ARG A 84 9.79 4.04 -9.02
CA ARG A 84 9.92 5.20 -9.91
C ARG A 84 8.66 6.05 -10.00
N GLY A 85 7.60 5.61 -9.37
CA GLY A 85 6.31 6.31 -9.32
C GLY A 85 5.15 5.43 -8.91
N PHE A 86 3.99 6.04 -8.89
CA PHE A 86 2.70 5.37 -8.72
C PHE A 86 1.88 5.64 -9.97
N ARG A 87 1.56 4.58 -10.68
CA ARG A 87 0.97 4.66 -12.02
C ARG A 87 -0.52 4.36 -11.96
N GLN A 88 -1.29 5.19 -12.66
CA GLN A 88 -2.69 4.93 -12.90
C GLN A 88 -2.82 4.08 -14.17
N THR A 89 -3.68 3.10 -14.14
CA THR A 89 -4.05 2.28 -15.29
C THR A 89 -5.55 1.99 -15.27
N HIS A 90 -6.12 1.60 -16.40
CA HIS A 90 -7.49 1.09 -16.52
C HIS A 90 -7.53 -0.35 -17.02
N GLN A 91 -6.36 -0.97 -17.16
CA GLN A 91 -6.23 -2.37 -17.59
C GLN A 91 -5.90 -3.27 -16.40
N PRO A 92 -6.61 -4.38 -16.22
CA PRO A 92 -6.29 -5.37 -15.18
C PRO A 92 -5.04 -6.19 -15.50
N SER A 93 -4.55 -6.17 -16.75
CA SER A 93 -3.35 -6.87 -17.20
C SER A 93 -2.38 -5.90 -17.88
N PRO A 94 -1.08 -5.93 -17.54
CA PRO A 94 -0.08 -5.07 -18.14
C PRO A 94 0.46 -5.59 -19.50
N TRP A 95 -0.18 -6.57 -20.10
CA TRP A 95 0.28 -7.23 -21.34
C TRP A 95 0.53 -6.26 -22.50
N ILE A 96 -0.35 -5.26 -22.63
CA ILE A 96 -0.21 -4.17 -23.60
C ILE A 96 -0.12 -2.89 -22.82
N ASN A 97 0.77 -1.98 -23.21
CA ASN A 97 0.85 -0.66 -22.59
C ASN A 97 -0.51 0.01 -22.57
N ASP A 98 -0.83 0.57 -21.42
CA ASP A 98 -2.06 1.28 -21.20
C ASP A 98 -2.00 2.69 -21.81
N TYR A 99 -3.06 3.10 -22.47
CA TYR A 99 -3.15 4.39 -23.14
C TYR A 99 -3.52 5.50 -22.14
N GLY A 100 -2.79 6.61 -22.19
CA GLY A 100 -3.10 7.79 -21.42
C GLY A 100 -2.83 7.69 -19.94
N THR A 101 -1.99 6.75 -19.53
CA THR A 101 -1.55 6.63 -18.15
C THR A 101 -0.57 7.74 -17.79
N PHE A 102 -0.61 8.12 -16.54
CA PHE A 102 0.39 8.99 -15.95
C PHE A 102 0.96 8.35 -14.68
N SER A 103 2.08 8.87 -14.22
CA SER A 103 2.73 8.43 -13.01
C SER A 103 3.05 9.62 -12.13
N ILE A 104 2.77 9.49 -10.83
CA ILE A 104 3.12 10.48 -9.80
C ILE A 104 4.28 9.89 -9.00
N MET A 105 5.32 10.69 -8.76
CA MET A 105 6.44 10.30 -7.91
C MET A 105 6.77 11.41 -6.93
N PRO A 106 6.37 11.29 -5.67
CA PRO A 106 6.84 12.16 -4.62
C PRO A 106 8.35 12.02 -4.42
N LEU A 107 9.05 13.12 -4.29
CA LEU A 107 10.50 13.17 -4.09
C LEU A 107 10.85 14.06 -2.92
N SER A 108 11.84 13.66 -2.15
CA SER A 108 12.40 14.44 -1.05
C SER A 108 13.85 14.84 -1.38
N GLY A 109 14.22 16.07 -1.00
CA GLY A 109 15.58 16.59 -1.17
C GLY A 109 15.89 17.11 -2.57
N VAL A 110 16.32 16.26 -3.51
CA VAL A 110 16.74 16.68 -4.85
C VAL A 110 15.67 16.34 -5.89
N LEU A 111 15.22 17.33 -6.63
CA LEU A 111 14.31 17.13 -7.76
C LEU A 111 15.01 16.38 -8.89
N LYS A 112 14.45 15.24 -9.30
CA LYS A 112 14.90 14.43 -10.42
C LYS A 112 13.77 14.34 -11.44
N MET A 113 13.94 14.96 -12.58
CA MET A 113 12.91 15.02 -13.63
C MET A 113 12.92 13.80 -14.54
N ASP A 114 14.09 13.20 -14.77
CA ASP A 114 14.20 12.01 -15.61
C ASP A 114 13.62 10.78 -14.90
N HIS A 115 12.72 10.07 -15.59
CA HIS A 115 12.07 8.87 -15.06
C HIS A 115 13.04 7.73 -14.73
N LYS A 116 14.22 7.70 -15.34
CA LYS A 116 15.26 6.72 -15.05
C LYS A 116 16.00 7.04 -13.75
N GLU A 117 16.15 8.32 -13.45
CA GLU A 117 16.93 8.81 -12.31
C GLU A 117 16.07 9.01 -11.05
N ARG A 118 14.76 9.19 -11.21
CA ARG A 118 13.86 9.51 -10.08
C ARG A 118 13.55 8.34 -9.17
N GLY A 119 14.03 7.12 -9.50
CA GLY A 119 13.81 5.94 -8.67
C GLY A 119 14.36 6.11 -7.26
N VAL A 120 13.54 5.82 -6.26
CA VAL A 120 13.90 5.86 -4.85
C VAL A 120 13.96 4.44 -4.28
N PRO A 121 15.03 4.09 -3.56
CA PRO A 121 15.17 2.76 -2.97
C PRO A 121 14.09 2.48 -1.92
N PHE A 122 13.60 1.25 -1.94
CA PHE A 122 12.64 0.74 -0.96
C PHE A 122 13.00 -0.68 -0.53
N SER A 123 12.32 -1.17 0.49
CA SER A 123 12.41 -2.55 0.97
C SER A 123 11.02 -3.12 1.16
N HIS A 124 10.82 -4.39 0.79
CA HIS A 124 9.56 -5.10 1.02
C HIS A 124 9.18 -5.21 2.50
N THR A 125 10.14 -5.05 3.42
CA THR A 125 9.85 -4.96 4.86
C THR A 125 9.17 -3.66 5.27
N GLN A 126 9.16 -2.67 4.38
CA GLN A 126 8.53 -1.35 4.54
C GLN A 126 7.42 -1.11 3.52
N GLU A 127 6.99 -2.17 2.84
CA GLU A 127 5.94 -2.18 1.85
C GLU A 127 4.74 -2.96 2.39
N GLU A 128 3.55 -2.39 2.25
CA GLU A 128 2.29 -3.05 2.57
C GLU A 128 1.35 -2.95 1.37
N ALA A 129 0.90 -4.09 0.87
CA ALA A 129 -0.02 -4.17 -0.26
C ALA A 129 -1.31 -4.88 0.15
N ALA A 130 -2.43 -4.22 -0.06
CA ALA A 130 -3.77 -4.78 0.07
C ALA A 130 -4.57 -4.48 -1.21
N PRO A 131 -5.65 -5.21 -1.50
CA PRO A 131 -6.43 -4.97 -2.71
C PRO A 131 -6.99 -3.53 -2.84
N TYR A 132 -7.17 -2.85 -1.74
CA TYR A 132 -7.78 -1.52 -1.65
C TYR A 132 -6.80 -0.41 -1.24
N SER A 133 -5.58 -0.76 -0.83
CA SER A 133 -4.57 0.19 -0.39
C SER A 133 -3.15 -0.31 -0.63
N TYR A 134 -2.24 0.62 -0.74
CA TYR A 134 -0.81 0.36 -0.80
C TYR A 134 -0.07 1.41 0.01
N SER A 135 0.94 1.00 0.74
CA SER A 135 1.83 1.94 1.41
C SER A 135 3.29 1.48 1.31
N VAL A 136 4.19 2.44 1.30
CA VAL A 136 5.63 2.20 1.32
C VAL A 136 6.35 3.33 2.04
N THR A 137 7.34 2.97 2.84
CA THR A 137 8.31 3.92 3.38
C THR A 137 9.64 3.72 2.66
N PHE A 138 10.09 4.78 2.00
CA PHE A 138 11.33 4.77 1.24
C PHE A 138 12.56 4.91 2.14
N ALA A 139 13.73 4.59 1.57
CA ALA A 139 15.01 4.63 2.30
C ALA A 139 15.38 6.02 2.80
N ASP A 140 14.89 7.09 2.18
CA ASP A 140 15.07 8.49 2.60
C ASP A 140 14.06 8.96 3.67
N GLY A 141 13.15 8.08 4.09
CA GLY A 141 12.13 8.36 5.10
C GLY A 141 10.84 8.97 4.56
N LEU A 142 10.72 9.20 3.26
CA LEU A 142 9.46 9.57 2.62
C LEU A 142 8.48 8.39 2.71
N ARG A 143 7.24 8.64 3.12
CA ARG A 143 6.18 7.64 3.13
C ARG A 143 5.06 8.04 2.17
N THR A 144 4.60 7.09 1.40
CA THR A 144 3.44 7.26 0.51
C THR A 144 2.39 6.22 0.82
N GLU A 145 1.15 6.67 0.92
CA GLU A 145 -0.03 5.82 1.10
C GLU A 145 -1.03 6.12 -0.02
N LEU A 146 -1.60 5.07 -0.55
CA LEU A 146 -2.49 5.12 -1.71
C LEU A 146 -3.73 4.31 -1.44
N SER A 147 -4.90 4.91 -1.68
CA SER A 147 -6.19 4.22 -1.66
C SER A 147 -7.01 4.58 -2.90
N ALA A 148 -7.62 3.59 -3.52
CA ALA A 148 -8.43 3.81 -4.71
C ALA A 148 -9.87 4.22 -4.37
N THR A 149 -10.48 4.97 -5.29
CA THR A 149 -11.91 5.21 -5.35
C THR A 149 -12.46 4.64 -6.66
N SER A 150 -13.76 4.76 -6.91
CA SER A 150 -14.35 4.24 -8.15
C SER A 150 -13.80 4.90 -9.43
N ARG A 151 -13.26 6.12 -9.36
CA ARG A 151 -12.78 6.88 -10.53
C ARG A 151 -11.48 7.62 -10.31
N GLY A 152 -10.84 7.48 -9.17
CA GLY A 152 -9.62 8.17 -8.82
C GLY A 152 -8.91 7.49 -7.66
N ALA A 153 -8.01 8.19 -7.01
CA ALA A 153 -7.32 7.73 -5.82
C ALA A 153 -7.07 8.87 -4.84
N VAL A 154 -6.84 8.49 -3.61
CA VAL A 154 -6.31 9.38 -2.59
C VAL A 154 -4.84 9.01 -2.38
N PHE A 155 -3.98 10.01 -2.48
CA PHE A 155 -2.57 9.92 -2.14
C PHE A 155 -2.33 10.72 -0.86
N GLU A 156 -1.73 10.06 0.12
CA GLU A 156 -1.18 10.71 1.29
C GLU A 156 0.35 10.59 1.24
N VAL A 157 1.05 11.70 1.35
CA VAL A 157 2.51 11.75 1.29
C VAL A 157 3.04 12.42 2.55
N THR A 158 3.82 11.66 3.32
CA THR A 158 4.52 12.17 4.49
C THR A 158 5.98 12.38 4.14
N PHE A 159 6.42 13.62 4.15
CA PHE A 159 7.81 13.98 3.85
C PHE A 159 8.68 13.97 5.11
N PRO A 160 9.97 13.60 4.99
CA PRO A 160 10.93 13.81 6.07
C PRO A 160 11.01 15.29 6.47
N GLN A 161 11.30 15.53 7.75
CA GLN A 161 11.51 16.90 8.22
C GLN A 161 12.73 17.54 7.52
N ASP A 162 12.66 18.84 7.33
CA ASP A 162 13.75 19.67 6.79
C ASP A 162 14.26 19.28 5.39
N SER A 163 13.44 18.61 4.59
CA SER A 163 13.75 18.29 3.20
C SER A 163 12.90 19.11 2.22
N ALA A 164 13.45 19.40 1.04
CA ALA A 164 12.66 19.94 -0.07
C ALA A 164 11.65 18.89 -0.55
N GLN A 165 10.43 19.30 -0.87
CA GLN A 165 9.29 18.42 -1.15
C GLN A 165 8.79 18.67 -2.56
N TYR A 166 8.63 17.59 -3.34
CA TYR A 166 8.15 17.65 -4.72
C TYR A 166 7.10 16.56 -4.98
N ILE A 167 6.14 16.87 -5.85
CA ILE A 167 5.14 15.94 -6.38
C ILE A 167 5.03 16.12 -7.88
#